data_1a41c28b7f73e7418cf302b3d97ae35c
#
_entry.id   1a41c28b7f73e7418cf302b3d97ae35c
#
_cell.length_a   1.000
_cell.length_b   1.000
_cell.length_c   1.000
_cell.angle_alpha   90.00
_cell.angle_beta   90.00
_cell.angle_gamma   90.00
#
_symmetry.space_group_name_H-M   'P 1'
#
loop_
_entity.id
_entity.type
_entity.pdbx_description
1 polymer ?
#
loop_
_entity_poly.entity_id
_entity_poly.type
_entity_poly.pdbx_seq_one_letter_code
_entity_poly.pdbx_strand_id
1 'polypeptide(L)'
;MNNKFLSLLAVCFLVFSCKSEDKKTEENVESTETNAVKKMLVQMDVIQTTANNYAVYYTEDNTINFTTEYVIWNEVKPSPNVQTLDFSFPESAYPTHVRFDLGNNPQTDDVVLNKFKLSYGDKSLEAKGSDFFNYFLKNDSIATEIDQAKGSIKFLKKKGSKAVPFFYPNEVMMLEIAKLMK
;
A
#
# COMPACT_ATOMS: atom_id res chain seq x y z
N MET A 1 -33.59 11.57 -72.01
CA MET A 1 -34.61 10.49 -72.18
C MET A 1 -35.07 10.09 -70.78
N ASN A 2 -36.22 10.55 -70.41
CA ASN A 2 -37.42 9.78 -70.04
C ASN A 2 -37.24 8.96 -68.74
N ASN A 3 -38.05 8.97 -67.74
CA ASN A 3 -39.41 9.52 -67.40
C ASN A 3 -39.58 9.25 -65.91
N LYS A 4 -40.08 10.21 -65.11
CA LYS A 4 -41.47 10.28 -64.58
C LYS A 4 -41.98 8.97 -63.91
N PHE A 5 -42.29 9.06 -62.62
CA PHE A 5 -43.61 8.88 -62.01
C PHE A 5 -43.43 8.96 -60.49
N LEU A 6 -43.74 9.94 -59.79
CA LEU A 6 -45.02 10.42 -59.25
C LEU A 6 -45.95 9.26 -58.77
N SER A 7 -46.02 9.08 -57.47
CA SER A 7 -47.28 8.71 -56.81
C SER A 7 -47.28 9.13 -55.33
N LEU A 8 -48.10 10.05 -55.08
CA LEU A 8 -48.67 10.60 -53.89
C LEU A 8 -49.63 9.55 -53.27
N LEU A 9 -49.51 9.22 -52.00
CA LEU A 9 -50.67 8.79 -51.24
C LEU A 9 -50.50 9.20 -49.76
N ALA A 10 -51.21 10.24 -49.42
CA ALA A 10 -51.58 10.58 -48.07
C ALA A 10 -52.68 9.62 -47.60
N VAL A 11 -52.72 9.24 -46.36
CA VAL A 11 -53.97 9.11 -45.58
C VAL A 11 -53.68 8.78 -44.10
N CYS A 12 -54.11 9.69 -43.25
CA CYS A 12 -54.88 9.62 -41.99
C CYS A 12 -54.34 8.90 -40.76
N PHE A 13 -54.06 9.72 -39.77
CA PHE A 13 -54.65 9.76 -38.41
C PHE A 13 -55.09 8.42 -37.80
N LEU A 14 -54.50 8.08 -36.70
CA LEU A 14 -55.24 7.74 -35.50
C LEU A 14 -54.40 8.06 -34.28
N VAL A 15 -54.77 9.09 -33.57
CA VAL A 15 -54.35 9.38 -32.19
C VAL A 15 -54.97 8.34 -31.25
N PHE A 16 -54.14 7.46 -30.71
CA PHE A 16 -54.49 6.74 -29.49
C PHE A 16 -53.69 7.34 -28.35
N SER A 17 -54.37 8.24 -27.63
CA SER A 17 -53.98 8.64 -26.29
C SER A 17 -54.25 7.46 -25.37
N CYS A 18 -53.22 6.72 -25.01
CA CYS A 18 -53.25 5.86 -23.85
C CYS A 18 -52.47 6.56 -22.75
N LYS A 19 -53.20 7.10 -21.81
CA LYS A 19 -52.74 7.57 -20.51
C LYS A 19 -52.39 6.32 -19.68
N SER A 20 -51.16 5.92 -19.69
CA SER A 20 -50.64 4.95 -18.74
C SER A 20 -50.03 5.69 -17.58
N GLU A 21 -50.59 5.49 -16.41
CA GLU A 21 -50.02 5.89 -15.13
C GLU A 21 -48.66 5.20 -14.97
N ASP A 22 -47.61 5.99 -15.05
CA ASP A 22 -46.28 5.55 -14.65
C ASP A 22 -46.27 5.28 -13.15
N LYS A 23 -46.47 4.02 -12.78
CA LYS A 23 -45.96 3.50 -11.52
C LYS A 23 -44.44 3.62 -11.61
N LYS A 24 -43.88 4.62 -10.95
CA LYS A 24 -42.48 4.62 -10.54
C LYS A 24 -42.27 3.37 -9.73
N THR A 25 -41.72 2.34 -10.35
CA THR A 25 -40.99 1.30 -9.66
C THR A 25 -39.69 1.97 -9.22
N GLU A 26 -39.64 2.38 -7.97
CA GLU A 26 -38.38 2.69 -7.32
C GLU A 26 -37.62 1.34 -7.31
N GLU A 27 -36.74 1.16 -8.29
CA GLU A 27 -35.64 0.20 -8.12
C GLU A 27 -34.84 0.70 -6.93
N ASN A 28 -35.13 0.05 -5.82
CA ASN A 28 -34.28 0.09 -4.64
C ASN A 28 -32.95 -0.56 -5.07
N VAL A 29 -32.02 0.26 -5.58
CA VAL A 29 -30.63 -0.13 -5.74
C VAL A 29 -30.12 -0.27 -4.32
N GLU A 30 -30.34 -1.46 -3.77
CA GLU A 30 -29.66 -1.92 -2.59
C GLU A 30 -28.15 -1.86 -2.93
N SER A 31 -27.54 -0.75 -2.55
CA SER A 31 -26.09 -0.63 -2.57
C SER A 31 -25.60 -1.72 -1.62
N THR A 32 -25.22 -2.85 -2.19
CA THR A 32 -24.42 -3.84 -1.51
C THR A 32 -23.12 -3.14 -1.17
N GLU A 33 -23.06 -2.49 -0.02
CA GLU A 33 -21.80 -2.17 0.63
C GLU A 33 -21.10 -3.51 0.80
N THR A 34 -20.26 -3.85 -0.15
CA THR A 34 -19.25 -4.89 0.04
C THR A 34 -18.43 -4.39 1.22
N ASN A 35 -18.67 -4.95 2.40
CA ASN A 35 -17.82 -4.80 3.56
C ASN A 35 -16.45 -5.37 3.18
N ALA A 36 -15.66 -4.59 2.44
CA ALA A 36 -14.28 -4.93 2.15
C ALA A 36 -13.58 -5.08 3.49
N VAL A 37 -13.10 -6.27 3.77
CA VAL A 37 -12.41 -6.56 5.02
C VAL A 37 -11.23 -5.60 5.13
N LYS A 38 -11.26 -4.77 6.16
CA LYS A 38 -10.18 -3.81 6.40
C LYS A 38 -8.96 -4.57 6.88
N LYS A 39 -7.87 -4.45 6.17
CA LYS A 39 -6.58 -5.00 6.57
C LYS A 39 -5.49 -3.96 6.38
N MET A 40 -4.44 -4.07 7.17
CA MET A 40 -3.27 -3.23 7.00
C MET A 40 -2.42 -3.73 5.83
N LEU A 41 -1.93 -2.79 5.05
CA LEU A 41 -0.95 -3.01 3.99
C LEU A 41 0.16 -1.98 4.13
N VAL A 42 1.39 -2.47 4.15
CA VAL A 42 2.59 -1.64 4.02
C VAL A 42 3.17 -1.84 2.63
N GLN A 43 3.45 -0.74 1.95
CA GLN A 43 4.10 -0.73 0.63
C GLN A 43 5.40 0.06 0.72
N MET A 44 6.46 -0.46 0.12
CA MET A 44 7.74 0.21 0.02
C MET A 44 8.22 0.18 -1.43
N ASP A 45 8.47 1.35 -2.01
CA ASP A 45 9.14 1.46 -3.29
C ASP A 45 10.65 1.59 -3.03
N VAL A 46 11.41 0.61 -3.49
CA VAL A 46 12.84 0.51 -3.22
C VAL A 46 13.66 0.25 -4.47
N ILE A 47 14.92 0.69 -4.45
CA ILE A 47 15.95 0.29 -5.42
C ILE A 47 17.03 -0.46 -4.63
N GLN A 48 17.35 -1.66 -5.07
CA GLN A 48 18.46 -2.45 -4.54
C GLN A 48 18.98 -3.39 -5.64
N THR A 49 20.30 -3.37 -5.86
CA THR A 49 20.94 -4.11 -6.95
C THR A 49 21.39 -5.50 -6.55
N THR A 50 21.27 -5.87 -5.28
CA THR A 50 21.53 -7.21 -4.75
C THR A 50 20.27 -7.85 -4.21
N ALA A 51 20.16 -9.19 -4.33
CA ALA A 51 19.07 -9.94 -3.75
C ALA A 51 19.06 -9.82 -2.22
N ASN A 52 17.88 -9.66 -1.65
CA ASN A 52 17.71 -9.54 -0.22
C ASN A 52 16.32 -10.03 0.22
N ASN A 53 16.06 -10.05 1.54
CA ASN A 53 14.73 -10.31 2.09
C ASN A 53 14.44 -9.24 3.14
N TYR A 54 13.34 -8.52 2.95
CA TYR A 54 12.87 -7.56 3.93
C TYR A 54 11.77 -8.17 4.78
N ALA A 55 11.64 -7.69 6.00
CA ALA A 55 10.58 -8.10 6.90
C ALA A 55 9.92 -6.90 7.55
N VAL A 56 8.62 -7.03 7.76
CA VAL A 56 7.84 -6.15 8.63
C VAL A 56 7.37 -6.95 9.81
N TYR A 57 7.88 -6.62 10.99
CA TYR A 57 7.39 -7.14 12.26
C TYR A 57 6.32 -6.21 12.80
N TYR A 58 5.37 -6.76 13.56
CA TYR A 58 4.38 -5.94 14.23
C TYR A 58 4.05 -6.47 15.63
N THR A 59 3.44 -5.62 16.45
CA THR A 59 2.87 -6.00 17.75
C THR A 59 1.45 -5.45 17.85
N GLU A 60 0.64 -6.07 18.71
CA GLU A 60 -0.77 -5.70 18.92
C GLU A 60 -1.05 -5.27 20.39
N ASP A 61 -0.02 -5.33 21.23
CA ASP A 61 -0.08 -5.16 22.67
C ASP A 61 0.48 -3.81 23.16
N ASN A 62 0.68 -2.86 22.27
CA ASN A 62 1.31 -1.56 22.54
C ASN A 62 2.76 -1.63 23.07
N THR A 63 3.46 -2.73 22.78
CA THR A 63 4.89 -2.88 23.11
C THR A 63 5.76 -2.90 21.87
N ILE A 64 7.07 -2.81 22.08
CA ILE A 64 8.09 -3.02 21.03
C ILE A 64 8.74 -4.42 21.12
N ASN A 65 8.07 -5.37 21.76
CA ASN A 65 8.53 -6.74 21.91
C ASN A 65 8.24 -7.57 20.66
N PHE A 66 8.91 -7.23 19.57
CA PHE A 66 8.73 -7.91 18.29
C PHE A 66 9.23 -9.35 18.32
N THR A 67 8.37 -10.28 17.94
CA THR A 67 8.65 -11.73 17.86
C THR A 67 8.54 -12.25 16.44
N THR A 68 9.05 -13.45 16.18
CA THR A 68 8.95 -14.10 14.86
C THR A 68 7.55 -14.65 14.57
N GLU A 69 6.63 -14.58 15.50
CA GLU A 69 5.23 -14.97 15.31
C GLU A 69 4.47 -13.93 14.46
N TYR A 70 4.81 -12.65 14.63
CA TYR A 70 4.17 -11.52 13.97
C TYR A 70 5.11 -10.87 12.96
N VAL A 71 5.38 -11.57 11.85
CA VAL A 71 6.30 -11.10 10.82
C VAL A 71 5.79 -11.42 9.41
N ILE A 72 5.98 -10.47 8.51
CA ILE A 72 5.67 -10.61 7.08
C ILE A 72 6.96 -10.41 6.31
N TRP A 73 7.32 -11.40 5.48
CA TRP A 73 8.52 -11.38 4.66
C TRP A 73 8.21 -11.03 3.21
N ASN A 74 9.14 -10.34 2.57
CA ASN A 74 9.11 -10.09 1.14
C ASN A 74 10.51 -10.20 0.54
N GLU A 75 10.60 -10.81 -0.65
CA GLU A 75 11.84 -10.94 -1.39
C GLU A 75 12.13 -9.66 -2.17
N VAL A 76 13.38 -9.20 -2.09
CA VAL A 76 13.91 -8.10 -2.90
C VAL A 76 14.72 -8.69 -4.04
N LYS A 77 14.27 -8.48 -5.27
CA LYS A 77 14.98 -8.93 -6.48
C LYS A 77 16.04 -7.91 -6.87
N PRO A 78 17.21 -8.36 -7.36
CA PRO A 78 18.23 -7.43 -7.87
C PRO A 78 17.67 -6.57 -8.99
N SER A 79 17.63 -5.25 -8.82
CA SER A 79 17.12 -4.33 -9.83
C SER A 79 17.73 -2.93 -9.68
N PRO A 80 18.18 -2.30 -10.78
CA PRO A 80 18.53 -0.90 -10.80
C PRO A 80 17.30 0.01 -10.88
N ASN A 81 16.12 -0.57 -11.09
CA ASN A 81 14.85 0.14 -11.17
C ASN A 81 14.07 -0.01 -9.86
N VAL A 82 13.14 0.91 -9.64
CA VAL A 82 12.21 0.85 -8.52
C VAL A 82 11.38 -0.43 -8.57
N GLN A 83 11.27 -1.10 -7.43
CA GLN A 83 10.35 -2.21 -7.22
C GLN A 83 9.48 -1.92 -6.01
N THR A 84 8.20 -2.28 -6.09
CA THR A 84 7.25 -2.16 -4.98
C THR A 84 7.20 -3.48 -4.21
N LEU A 85 7.38 -3.39 -2.91
CA LEU A 85 7.25 -4.50 -1.96
C LEU A 85 5.97 -4.30 -1.16
N ASP A 86 5.09 -5.32 -1.18
CA ASP A 86 3.80 -5.30 -0.49
C ASP A 86 3.82 -6.23 0.72
N PHE A 87 3.66 -5.69 1.92
CA PHE A 87 3.54 -6.44 3.17
C PHE A 87 2.07 -6.42 3.60
N SER A 88 1.34 -7.46 3.24
CA SER A 88 -0.09 -7.61 3.54
C SER A 88 -0.28 -8.30 4.88
N PHE A 89 -0.88 -7.60 5.83
CA PHE A 89 -1.16 -8.14 7.17
C PHE A 89 -2.35 -9.09 7.13
N PRO A 90 -2.45 -10.05 8.08
CA PRO A 90 -3.67 -10.83 8.26
C PRO A 90 -4.88 -9.93 8.49
N GLU A 91 -6.06 -10.37 8.07
CA GLU A 91 -7.30 -9.61 8.22
C GLU A 91 -7.67 -9.37 9.69
N SER A 92 -7.29 -10.30 10.57
CA SER A 92 -7.50 -10.19 12.01
C SER A 92 -6.45 -9.35 12.74
N ALA A 93 -5.37 -8.93 12.04
CA ALA A 93 -4.30 -8.19 12.68
C ALA A 93 -4.73 -6.77 13.04
N TYR A 94 -4.38 -6.38 14.27
CA TYR A 94 -4.60 -5.03 14.80
C TYR A 94 -3.26 -4.41 15.25
N PRO A 95 -2.37 -4.07 14.31
CA PRO A 95 -1.04 -3.58 14.63
C PRO A 95 -1.08 -2.26 15.40
N THR A 96 -0.30 -2.20 16.47
CA THR A 96 -0.05 -0.97 17.24
C THR A 96 1.33 -0.40 16.95
N HIS A 97 2.29 -1.27 16.64
CA HIS A 97 3.66 -0.91 16.26
C HIS A 97 4.11 -1.76 15.09
N VAL A 98 4.99 -1.19 14.25
CA VAL A 98 5.63 -1.89 13.14
C VAL A 98 7.13 -1.62 13.15
N ARG A 99 7.95 -2.65 12.85
CA ARG A 99 9.41 -2.56 12.72
C ARG A 99 9.81 -3.04 11.33
N PHE A 100 10.70 -2.34 10.69
CA PHE A 100 11.25 -2.72 9.40
C PHE A 100 12.63 -3.32 9.53
N ASP A 101 12.81 -4.53 9.03
CA ASP A 101 14.11 -5.18 8.88
C ASP A 101 14.48 -5.16 7.39
N LEU A 102 15.51 -4.39 7.04
CA LEU A 102 15.93 -4.16 5.66
C LEU A 102 17.02 -5.14 5.23
N GLY A 103 16.73 -6.42 5.45
CA GLY A 103 17.49 -7.51 4.88
C GLY A 103 18.52 -8.15 5.78
N ASN A 104 18.74 -9.41 5.47
CA ASN A 104 19.69 -10.29 6.17
C ASN A 104 20.91 -10.66 5.32
N ASN A 105 20.99 -10.17 4.07
CA ASN A 105 22.14 -10.46 3.20
C ASN A 105 23.37 -9.65 3.66
N PRO A 106 24.48 -10.33 4.00
CA PRO A 106 25.70 -9.65 4.43
C PRO A 106 26.43 -8.86 3.35
N GLN A 107 26.13 -9.09 2.08
CA GLN A 107 26.74 -8.43 0.93
C GLN A 107 25.78 -7.42 0.25
N THR A 108 24.89 -6.89 1.03
CA THR A 108 23.87 -5.94 0.52
C THR A 108 24.50 -4.63 0.08
N ASP A 109 24.11 -4.18 -1.11
CA ASP A 109 24.35 -2.82 -1.59
C ASP A 109 23.49 -1.81 -0.83
N ASP A 110 23.73 -0.54 -1.09
CA ASP A 110 22.90 0.53 -0.55
C ASP A 110 21.42 0.33 -0.94
N VAL A 111 20.54 0.58 0.00
CA VAL A 111 19.10 0.61 -0.23
C VAL A 111 18.69 2.05 -0.50
N VAL A 112 17.92 2.28 -1.56
CA VAL A 112 17.28 3.58 -1.80
C VAL A 112 15.78 3.40 -1.62
N LEU A 113 15.22 4.09 -0.63
CA LEU A 113 13.78 4.18 -0.40
C LEU A 113 13.22 5.32 -1.24
N ASN A 114 12.30 5.03 -2.14
CA ASN A 114 11.63 6.05 -2.95
C ASN A 114 10.31 6.48 -2.33
N LYS A 115 9.56 5.51 -1.78
CA LYS A 115 8.26 5.76 -1.18
C LYS A 115 8.00 4.75 -0.06
N PHE A 116 7.25 5.19 0.90
CA PHE A 116 6.67 4.39 1.96
C PHE A 116 5.18 4.71 2.06
N LYS A 117 4.35 3.68 2.14
CA LYS A 117 2.91 3.84 2.34
C LYS A 117 2.39 2.82 3.33
N LEU A 118 1.57 3.30 4.24
CA LEU A 118 0.81 2.49 5.19
C LEU A 118 -0.66 2.74 4.93
N SER A 119 -1.47 1.70 4.79
CA SER A 119 -2.91 1.83 4.55
C SER A 119 -3.72 0.85 5.38
N TYR A 120 -4.95 1.25 5.75
CA TYR A 120 -5.94 0.43 6.43
C TYR A 120 -7.34 0.81 5.92
N GLY A 121 -7.97 -0.11 5.19
CA GLY A 121 -9.22 0.19 4.51
C GLY A 121 -9.05 1.33 3.50
N ASP A 122 -9.82 2.37 3.66
CA ASP A 122 -9.84 3.58 2.83
C ASP A 122 -8.83 4.66 3.25
N LYS A 123 -8.18 4.49 4.41
CA LYS A 123 -7.21 5.45 4.95
C LYS A 123 -5.79 5.07 4.57
N SER A 124 -4.95 6.07 4.40
CA SER A 124 -3.53 5.84 4.16
C SER A 124 -2.66 7.01 4.62
N LEU A 125 -1.44 6.67 5.01
CA LEU A 125 -0.29 7.56 5.15
C LEU A 125 0.67 7.24 4.00
N GLU A 126 1.06 8.22 3.22
CA GLU A 126 2.08 8.07 2.18
C GLU A 126 3.17 9.13 2.38
N ALA A 127 4.41 8.73 2.26
CA ALA A 127 5.57 9.58 2.43
C ALA A 127 6.65 9.25 1.39
N LYS A 128 7.46 10.23 1.03
CA LYS A 128 8.68 10.01 0.24
C LYS A 128 9.67 9.18 1.05
N GLY A 129 10.60 8.50 0.38
CA GLY A 129 11.62 7.71 1.06
C GLY A 129 12.48 8.53 2.01
N SER A 130 12.77 9.80 1.68
CA SER A 130 13.46 10.74 2.57
C SER A 130 12.73 10.99 3.89
N ASP A 131 11.39 10.93 3.87
CA ASP A 131 10.56 11.21 5.04
C ASP A 131 10.40 9.99 5.94
N PHE A 132 10.78 8.78 5.48
CA PHE A 132 10.78 7.56 6.27
C PHE A 132 11.48 7.74 7.62
N PHE A 133 12.59 8.49 7.65
CA PHE A 133 13.38 8.73 8.86
C PHE A 133 12.71 9.71 9.85
N ASN A 134 11.61 10.35 9.46
CA ASN A 134 10.76 11.13 10.37
C ASN A 134 9.81 10.23 11.18
N TYR A 135 9.62 8.98 10.75
CA TYR A 135 8.72 7.99 11.34
C TYR A 135 9.47 6.84 12.02
N PHE A 136 10.71 6.57 11.60
CA PHE A 136 11.46 5.41 12.04
C PHE A 136 12.88 5.76 12.50
N LEU A 137 13.29 5.12 13.58
CA LEU A 137 14.61 5.26 14.18
C LEU A 137 15.44 4.01 13.85
N LYS A 138 16.68 4.21 13.39
CA LYS A 138 17.62 3.11 13.19
C LYS A 138 17.99 2.44 14.51
N ASN A 139 18.27 1.15 14.47
CA ASN A 139 18.88 0.51 15.60
C ASN A 139 20.38 0.87 15.70
N ASP A 140 20.87 1.11 16.91
CA ASP A 140 22.26 1.51 17.14
C ASP A 140 23.26 0.34 17.08
N SER A 141 22.76 -0.92 17.05
CA SER A 141 23.60 -2.12 16.99
C SER A 141 24.33 -2.29 15.67
N ILE A 142 23.87 -1.66 14.61
CA ILE A 142 24.45 -1.72 13.27
C ILE A 142 24.80 -0.32 12.81
N ALA A 143 26.06 -0.15 12.45
CA ALA A 143 26.49 1.09 11.84
C ALA A 143 25.80 1.25 10.47
N THR A 144 25.01 2.29 10.35
CA THR A 144 24.36 2.70 9.10
C THR A 144 24.69 4.15 8.79
N GLU A 145 25.02 4.43 7.55
CA GLU A 145 25.07 5.78 7.01
C GLU A 145 23.74 6.06 6.31
N ILE A 146 23.09 7.15 6.69
CA ILE A 146 21.81 7.57 6.10
C ILE A 146 22.00 8.88 5.38
N ASP A 147 21.74 8.89 4.07
CA ASP A 147 21.53 10.12 3.30
C ASP A 147 20.02 10.36 3.22
N GLN A 148 19.52 11.13 4.18
CA GLN A 148 18.08 11.39 4.27
C GLN A 148 17.55 12.10 3.02
N ALA A 149 18.31 13.00 2.42
CA ALA A 149 17.87 13.75 1.25
C ALA A 149 17.59 12.83 0.04
N LYS A 150 18.35 11.74 -0.06
CA LYS A 150 18.18 10.72 -1.11
C LYS A 150 17.31 9.54 -0.69
N GLY A 151 16.93 9.45 0.58
CA GLY A 151 16.28 8.25 1.11
C GLY A 151 17.19 7.04 1.10
N SER A 152 18.51 7.19 1.10
CA SER A 152 19.43 6.06 0.98
C SER A 152 19.98 5.61 2.33
N ILE A 153 20.16 4.29 2.46
CA ILE A 153 20.68 3.60 3.64
C ILE A 153 21.83 2.73 3.20
N LYS A 154 23.02 3.01 3.73
CA LYS A 154 24.21 2.19 3.56
C LYS A 154 24.51 1.43 4.83
N PHE A 155 24.70 0.15 4.73
CA PHE A 155 25.00 -0.70 5.87
C PHE A 155 26.51 -0.93 6.00
N LEU A 156 27.08 -0.42 7.08
CA LEU A 156 28.50 -0.59 7.39
C LEU A 156 28.69 -1.90 8.19
N LYS A 157 28.66 -3.05 7.49
CA LYS A 157 28.80 -4.36 8.15
C LYS A 157 30.19 -4.58 8.65
N LYS A 158 30.30 -4.97 9.92
CA LYS A 158 31.54 -5.53 10.46
C LYS A 158 31.65 -7.00 10.03
N LYS A 159 32.85 -7.42 9.60
CA LYS A 159 33.12 -8.81 9.24
C LYS A 159 32.70 -9.76 10.38
N GLY A 160 31.85 -10.74 10.07
CA GLY A 160 31.32 -11.70 11.03
C GLY A 160 30.07 -11.26 11.81
N SER A 161 29.58 -10.06 11.61
CA SER A 161 28.30 -9.63 12.21
C SER A 161 27.12 -10.34 11.55
N LYS A 162 26.26 -10.94 12.37
CA LYS A 162 24.94 -11.49 11.96
C LYS A 162 23.79 -10.50 12.21
N ALA A 163 24.12 -9.30 12.70
CA ALA A 163 23.12 -8.33 13.03
C ALA A 163 22.42 -7.84 11.76
N VAL A 164 21.10 -7.76 11.80
CA VAL A 164 20.23 -7.29 10.73
C VAL A 164 19.91 -5.82 10.97
N PRO A 165 20.04 -4.96 9.95
CA PRO A 165 19.62 -3.57 10.08
C PRO A 165 18.10 -3.48 10.18
N PHE A 166 17.63 -2.85 11.24
CA PHE A 166 16.20 -2.64 11.44
C PHE A 166 15.89 -1.24 11.97
N PHE A 167 14.65 -0.84 11.78
CA PHE A 167 14.14 0.47 12.10
C PHE A 167 12.91 0.34 12.99
N TYR A 168 12.95 0.94 14.15
CA TYR A 168 11.84 1.01 15.09
C TYR A 168 10.91 2.19 14.78
N PRO A 169 9.59 2.07 15.04
CA PRO A 169 8.69 3.19 14.97
C PRO A 169 9.02 4.20 16.06
N ASN A 170 8.96 5.48 15.75
CA ASN A 170 8.95 6.54 16.76
C ASN A 170 7.50 6.90 17.15
N GLU A 171 7.34 7.85 18.08
CA GLU A 171 6.02 8.27 18.58
C GLU A 171 5.11 8.80 17.45
N VAL A 172 5.68 9.48 16.44
CA VAL A 172 4.91 10.01 15.32
C VAL A 172 4.28 8.85 14.53
N MET A 173 5.05 7.79 14.24
CA MET A 173 4.54 6.61 13.53
C MET A 173 3.46 5.89 14.32
N MET A 174 3.63 5.74 15.63
CA MET A 174 2.64 5.12 16.49
C MET A 174 1.31 5.89 16.48
N LEU A 175 1.37 7.23 16.49
CA LEU A 175 0.18 8.08 16.38
C LEU A 175 -0.50 7.94 15.00
N GLU A 176 0.28 7.84 13.92
CA GLU A 176 -0.28 7.65 12.58
C GLU A 176 -0.95 6.28 12.43
N ILE A 177 -0.36 5.21 12.95
CA ILE A 177 -1.01 3.88 12.99
C ILE A 177 -2.34 3.97 13.75
N ALA A 178 -2.35 4.60 14.94
CA ALA A 178 -3.56 4.74 15.72
C ALA A 178 -4.66 5.56 15.04
N LYS A 179 -4.30 6.52 14.17
CA LYS A 179 -5.26 7.28 13.34
C LYS A 179 -5.84 6.43 12.21
N LEU A 180 -5.00 5.62 11.56
CA LEU A 180 -5.45 4.74 10.48
C LEU A 180 -6.42 3.67 10.98
N MET A 181 -6.16 3.11 12.17
CA MET A 181 -6.93 2.01 12.76
C MET A 181 -8.28 2.44 13.36
N LYS A 182 -8.54 3.74 13.51
CA LYS A 182 -9.85 4.27 13.99
C LYS A 182 -10.85 4.40 12.85
#